data_eb4af472a036b1a75055af6f0462230c
#
_entry.id   eb4af472a036b1a75055af6f0462230c
#
_cell.length_a   1.000
_cell.length_b   1.000
_cell.length_c   1.000
_cell.angle_alpha   90.00
_cell.angle_beta   90.00
_cell.angle_gamma   90.00
#
_symmetry.space_group_name_H-M   'P 1'
#
loop_
_entity.id
_entity.type
_entity.pdbx_description
1 polymer ?
#
loop_
_entity_poly.entity_id
_entity_poly.type
_entity_poly.pdbx_seq_one_letter_code
_entity_poly.pdbx_strand_id
1 'polypeptide(L)'
;MERKNYTVAVDLGSSNVVVAVGEKNAEERLDVVCVVSKPVEGVNAGKIENIELVSRAIREAVSEAEEQLGIRITEAYAGISGDFVRCARHMDHVFVYDPQNGVNQKDVDALFDRMRNVQAPDDETIMDRVPQNYVVDDNQEVKNPVGSFGKKLSSTFNFILCLKTPMQRLDMALKRVGIKMLSVTSNAIATAEAVLLPDEKEEGVAVVDIGGGVTDVAVYYRNVVRYIATIPMGATAINRDIRTMSVPEKHVESLKQKYGSAVAELAPEDKLIRVNGRTAREAKDILLRNLATVIQARATDIAEFVL
;
A
#
# COMPACT_ATOMS: atom_id res chain seq x y z
N MET A 1 -13.74 10.02 -33.34
CA MET A 1 -12.94 9.25 -32.39
C MET A 1 -13.50 9.49 -31.01
N GLU A 2 -14.13 8.50 -30.41
CA GLU A 2 -14.55 8.57 -29.00
C GLU A 2 -13.33 8.88 -28.14
N ARG A 3 -13.43 9.86 -27.26
CA ARG A 3 -12.39 10.17 -26.29
C ARG A 3 -12.37 9.02 -25.28
N LYS A 4 -11.44 8.11 -25.43
CA LYS A 4 -11.20 7.06 -24.43
C LYS A 4 -10.90 7.71 -23.08
N ASN A 5 -11.62 7.32 -22.06
CA ASN A 5 -11.46 7.87 -20.72
C ASN A 5 -10.50 6.99 -19.92
N TYR A 6 -9.21 7.35 -19.97
CA TYR A 6 -8.17 6.60 -19.25
C TYR A 6 -8.06 7.08 -17.81
N THR A 7 -7.86 6.13 -16.92
CA THR A 7 -7.47 6.34 -15.53
C THR A 7 -6.05 5.84 -15.34
N VAL A 8 -5.17 6.68 -14.81
CA VAL A 8 -3.76 6.34 -14.62
C VAL A 8 -3.46 6.28 -13.13
N ALA A 9 -2.74 5.23 -12.73
CA ALA A 9 -2.21 5.08 -11.39
C ALA A 9 -0.68 4.95 -11.43
N VAL A 10 -0.01 5.60 -10.49
CA VAL A 10 1.43 5.47 -10.27
C VAL A 10 1.65 4.91 -8.88
N ASP A 11 2.22 3.71 -8.80
CA ASP A 11 2.65 3.09 -7.56
C ASP A 11 4.16 3.22 -7.43
N LEU A 12 4.61 3.91 -6.38
CA LEU A 12 6.02 4.09 -6.07
C LEU A 12 6.44 3.13 -4.96
N GLY A 13 6.98 1.99 -5.37
CA GLY A 13 7.62 1.04 -4.46
C GLY A 13 9.07 1.41 -4.13
N SER A 14 9.68 0.65 -3.22
CA SER A 14 11.10 0.83 -2.85
C SER A 14 12.08 0.20 -3.86
N SER A 15 11.59 -0.68 -4.73
CA SER A 15 12.43 -1.37 -5.74
C SER A 15 12.02 -1.02 -7.18
N ASN A 16 10.75 -0.76 -7.40
CA ASN A 16 10.20 -0.47 -8.72
C ASN A 16 9.16 0.64 -8.62
N VAL A 17 9.00 1.40 -9.69
CA VAL A 17 7.83 2.23 -9.94
C VAL A 17 6.96 1.54 -10.98
N VAL A 18 5.66 1.49 -10.74
CA VAL A 18 4.67 0.90 -11.64
C VAL A 18 3.70 1.98 -12.11
N VAL A 19 3.49 2.05 -13.42
CA VAL A 19 2.44 2.87 -14.03
C VAL A 19 1.41 1.93 -14.62
N ALA A 20 0.19 2.01 -14.11
CA ALA A 20 -0.96 1.25 -14.62
C ALA A 20 -1.96 2.19 -15.29
N VAL A 21 -2.44 1.82 -16.46
CA VAL A 21 -3.47 2.57 -17.19
C VAL A 21 -4.69 1.68 -17.36
N GLY A 22 -5.82 2.17 -16.91
CA GLY A 22 -7.13 1.53 -17.07
C GLY A 22 -8.02 2.33 -18.01
N GLU A 23 -8.88 1.64 -18.73
CA GLU A 23 -9.93 2.19 -19.58
C GLU A 23 -11.29 1.79 -19.00
N LYS A 24 -12.23 2.73 -18.85
CA LYS A 24 -13.60 2.40 -18.46
C LYS A 24 -14.31 1.72 -19.63
N ASN A 25 -14.82 0.54 -19.39
CA ASN A 25 -15.64 -0.18 -20.35
C ASN A 25 -17.11 0.28 -20.33
N ALA A 26 -17.94 -0.31 -21.21
CA ALA A 26 -19.38 0.04 -21.32
C ALA A 26 -20.19 -0.26 -20.04
N GLU A 27 -19.67 -1.11 -19.14
CA GLU A 27 -20.28 -1.44 -17.86
C GLU A 27 -19.74 -0.57 -16.70
N GLU A 28 -19.03 0.53 -17.02
CA GLU A 28 -18.36 1.40 -16.04
C GLU A 28 -17.24 0.73 -15.23
N ARG A 29 -16.83 -0.50 -15.60
CA ARG A 29 -15.71 -1.18 -14.99
C ARG A 29 -14.39 -0.69 -15.58
N LEU A 30 -13.34 -0.72 -14.77
CA LEU A 30 -12.01 -0.34 -15.18
C LEU A 30 -11.24 -1.58 -15.65
N ASP A 31 -10.97 -1.64 -16.95
CA ASP A 31 -10.12 -2.68 -17.54
C ASP A 31 -8.68 -2.17 -17.63
N VAL A 32 -7.74 -2.90 -17.05
CA VAL A 32 -6.31 -2.55 -17.12
C VAL A 32 -5.79 -2.85 -18.52
N VAL A 33 -5.39 -1.82 -19.25
CA VAL A 33 -4.96 -1.91 -20.66
C VAL A 33 -3.46 -1.78 -20.84
N CYS A 34 -2.74 -1.26 -19.82
CA CYS A 34 -1.28 -1.14 -19.85
C CYS A 34 -0.73 -1.17 -18.43
N VAL A 35 0.37 -1.91 -18.24
CA VAL A 35 1.17 -1.89 -16.99
C VAL A 35 2.63 -1.84 -17.36
N VAL A 36 3.32 -0.80 -16.88
CA VAL A 36 4.77 -0.63 -17.07
C VAL A 36 5.43 -0.59 -15.71
N SER A 37 6.47 -1.41 -15.54
CA SER A 37 7.30 -1.43 -14.33
C SER A 37 8.74 -1.06 -14.65
N LYS A 38 9.32 -0.14 -13.88
CA LYS A 38 10.74 0.25 -13.99
C LYS A 38 11.43 0.15 -12.64
N PRO A 39 12.69 -0.28 -12.60
CA PRO A 39 13.49 -0.21 -11.38
C PRO A 39 13.58 1.24 -10.89
N VAL A 40 13.53 1.43 -9.57
CA VAL A 40 13.67 2.74 -8.95
C VAL A 40 14.80 2.73 -7.92
N GLU A 41 15.59 3.78 -7.91
CA GLU A 41 16.57 4.09 -6.89
C GLU A 41 16.15 5.36 -6.14
N GLY A 42 16.65 5.54 -4.92
CA GLY A 42 16.39 6.73 -4.11
C GLY A 42 15.09 6.65 -3.32
N VAL A 43 14.53 5.44 -3.14
CA VAL A 43 13.46 5.14 -2.20
C VAL A 43 13.96 4.12 -1.19
N ASN A 44 13.80 4.41 0.10
CA ASN A 44 14.19 3.52 1.18
C ASN A 44 13.04 3.38 2.18
N ALA A 45 12.56 2.16 2.41
CA ALA A 45 11.43 1.87 3.29
C ALA A 45 10.22 2.81 3.03
N GLY A 46 9.85 3.00 1.77
CA GLY A 46 8.76 3.88 1.34
C GLY A 46 9.10 5.38 1.33
N LYS A 47 10.24 5.80 1.90
CA LYS A 47 10.67 7.21 1.96
C LYS A 47 11.47 7.59 0.73
N ILE A 48 11.06 8.63 0.02
CA ILE A 48 11.82 9.20 -1.09
C ILE A 48 13.04 9.93 -0.51
N GLU A 49 14.23 9.40 -0.72
CA GLU A 49 15.50 10.04 -0.31
C GLU A 49 16.06 10.94 -1.43
N ASN A 50 15.86 10.53 -2.69
CA ASN A 50 16.34 11.28 -3.86
C ASN A 50 15.22 11.46 -4.90
N ILE A 51 14.65 12.67 -4.92
CA ILE A 51 13.55 13.03 -5.82
C ILE A 51 13.97 12.96 -7.30
N GLU A 52 15.23 13.26 -7.63
CA GLU A 52 15.74 13.26 -9.01
C GLU A 52 15.74 11.86 -9.61
N LEU A 53 16.27 10.88 -8.85
CA LEU A 53 16.29 9.48 -9.27
C LEU A 53 14.89 8.92 -9.43
N VAL A 54 14.00 9.22 -8.47
CA VAL A 54 12.58 8.81 -8.51
C VAL A 54 11.87 9.42 -9.71
N SER A 55 12.03 10.74 -9.94
CA SER A 55 11.41 11.41 -11.10
C SER A 55 11.87 10.84 -12.43
N ARG A 56 13.14 10.42 -12.53
CA ARG A 56 13.66 9.79 -13.74
C ARG A 56 12.99 8.45 -13.99
N ALA A 57 12.88 7.58 -12.97
CA ALA A 57 12.23 6.30 -13.10
C ALA A 57 10.73 6.44 -13.45
N ILE A 58 10.03 7.40 -12.83
CA ILE A 58 8.62 7.71 -13.17
C ILE A 58 8.53 8.15 -14.64
N ARG A 59 9.42 9.03 -15.10
CA ARG A 59 9.42 9.49 -16.49
C ARG A 59 9.61 8.35 -17.48
N GLU A 60 10.55 7.44 -17.21
CA GLU A 60 10.79 6.27 -18.05
C GLU A 60 9.56 5.36 -18.13
N ALA A 61 8.90 5.10 -16.99
CA ALA A 61 7.69 4.27 -16.95
C ALA A 61 6.50 4.94 -17.67
N VAL A 62 6.31 6.24 -17.45
CA VAL A 62 5.24 7.03 -18.09
C VAL A 62 5.46 7.11 -19.60
N SER A 63 6.67 7.43 -20.05
CA SER A 63 6.98 7.52 -21.49
C SER A 63 6.72 6.20 -22.21
N GLU A 64 7.07 5.08 -21.61
CA GLU A 64 6.78 3.76 -22.19
C GLU A 64 5.27 3.48 -22.26
N ALA A 65 4.50 3.83 -21.22
CA ALA A 65 3.05 3.69 -21.24
C ALA A 65 2.40 4.60 -22.30
N GLU A 66 2.87 5.85 -22.44
CA GLU A 66 2.44 6.80 -23.47
C GLU A 66 2.70 6.26 -24.89
N GLU A 67 3.88 5.68 -25.12
CA GLU A 67 4.26 5.07 -26.40
C GLU A 67 3.38 3.85 -26.74
N GLN A 68 3.16 2.95 -25.78
CA GLN A 68 2.34 1.75 -25.98
C GLN A 68 0.89 2.07 -26.35
N LEU A 69 0.32 3.13 -25.74
CA LEU A 69 -1.08 3.48 -25.90
C LEU A 69 -1.34 4.63 -26.89
N GLY A 70 -0.30 5.36 -27.31
CA GLY A 70 -0.44 6.53 -28.19
C GLY A 70 -1.17 7.69 -27.51
N ILE A 71 -1.01 7.87 -26.18
CA ILE A 71 -1.67 8.89 -25.37
C ILE A 71 -0.67 9.81 -24.71
N ARG A 72 -1.16 10.88 -24.11
CA ARG A 72 -0.41 11.76 -23.18
C ARG A 72 -0.96 11.64 -21.78
N ILE A 73 -0.09 11.35 -20.80
CA ILE A 73 -0.42 11.24 -19.38
C ILE A 73 -0.07 12.57 -18.70
N THR A 74 -1.07 13.27 -18.19
CA THR A 74 -0.90 14.56 -17.51
C THR A 74 -1.36 14.56 -16.06
N GLU A 75 -2.08 13.52 -15.66
CA GLU A 75 -2.61 13.37 -14.31
C GLU A 75 -2.67 11.90 -13.92
N ALA A 76 -2.53 11.59 -12.65
CA ALA A 76 -2.57 10.22 -12.12
C ALA A 76 -3.03 10.19 -10.66
N TYR A 77 -3.58 9.06 -10.26
CA TYR A 77 -3.71 8.64 -8.88
C TYR A 77 -2.36 8.09 -8.40
N ALA A 78 -2.07 8.19 -7.10
CA ALA A 78 -0.82 7.68 -6.55
C ALA A 78 -1.07 6.80 -5.33
N GLY A 79 -0.25 5.76 -5.19
CA GLY A 79 -0.15 4.97 -3.98
C GLY A 79 0.99 5.47 -3.09
N ILE A 80 0.83 5.34 -1.77
CA ILE A 80 1.87 5.68 -0.80
C ILE A 80 1.94 4.61 0.30
N SER A 81 3.16 4.23 0.67
CA SER A 81 3.44 3.25 1.71
C SER A 81 4.67 3.66 2.53
N GLY A 82 4.61 3.47 3.83
CA GLY A 82 5.68 3.73 4.76
C GLY A 82 5.19 3.87 6.19
N ASP A 83 6.11 3.83 7.16
CA ASP A 83 5.83 3.99 8.59
C ASP A 83 5.25 5.37 8.98
N PHE A 84 5.17 6.26 8.02
CA PHE A 84 4.55 7.58 8.11
C PHE A 84 3.06 7.59 7.73
N VAL A 85 2.48 6.43 7.41
CA VAL A 85 1.05 6.23 7.21
C VAL A 85 0.52 5.45 8.41
N ARG A 86 -0.53 5.94 9.06
CA ARG A 86 -1.09 5.32 10.25
C ARG A 86 -2.60 5.47 10.36
N CYS A 87 -3.22 4.64 11.18
CA CYS A 87 -4.60 4.80 11.63
C CYS A 87 -4.67 5.56 12.95
N ALA A 88 -5.66 6.45 13.08
CA ALA A 88 -6.06 7.03 14.35
C ALA A 88 -7.57 6.93 14.51
N ARG A 89 -8.03 6.50 15.69
CA ARG A 89 -9.45 6.43 16.02
C ARG A 89 -9.94 7.76 16.55
N HIS A 90 -11.08 8.20 16.03
CA HIS A 90 -11.80 9.35 16.54
C HIS A 90 -13.27 9.01 16.73
N MET A 91 -13.85 9.34 17.87
CA MET A 91 -15.27 9.11 18.16
C MET A 91 -15.96 10.46 18.36
N ASP A 92 -17.13 10.62 17.75
CA ASP A 92 -17.99 11.77 17.99
C ASP A 92 -19.46 11.35 17.91
N HIS A 93 -20.35 12.27 18.24
CA HIS A 93 -21.79 12.04 18.29
C HIS A 93 -22.58 13.27 17.85
N VAL A 94 -23.84 13.03 17.50
CA VAL A 94 -24.87 14.06 17.31
C VAL A 94 -26.11 13.66 18.08
N PHE A 95 -26.91 14.64 18.49
CA PHE A 95 -28.25 14.40 19.02
C PHE A 95 -29.22 14.28 17.84
N VAL A 96 -30.06 13.26 17.89
CA VAL A 96 -31.08 13.00 16.86
C VAL A 96 -32.07 14.15 16.83
N TYR A 97 -32.28 14.73 15.67
CA TYR A 97 -33.13 15.92 15.52
C TYR A 97 -34.59 15.65 15.90
N ASP A 98 -35.10 14.49 15.49
CA ASP A 98 -36.47 14.06 15.81
C ASP A 98 -36.46 12.64 16.42
N PRO A 99 -36.25 12.52 17.75
CA PRO A 99 -36.19 11.22 18.41
C PRO A 99 -37.47 10.41 18.34
N GLN A 100 -38.63 11.04 18.09
CA GLN A 100 -39.90 10.34 17.97
C GLN A 100 -40.03 9.57 16.66
N ASN A 101 -39.40 10.06 15.59
CA ASN A 101 -39.37 9.40 14.29
C ASN A 101 -38.05 8.63 14.05
N GLY A 102 -37.14 8.65 15.03
CA GLY A 102 -35.86 7.92 14.98
C GLY A 102 -34.80 8.62 14.15
N VAL A 103 -33.63 7.98 14.08
CA VAL A 103 -32.47 8.44 13.31
C VAL A 103 -32.82 8.51 11.84
N ASN A 104 -32.52 9.62 11.19
CA ASN A 104 -32.71 9.83 9.77
C ASN A 104 -31.39 10.16 9.06
N GLN A 105 -31.40 10.25 7.74
CA GLN A 105 -30.18 10.52 6.95
C GLN A 105 -29.49 11.84 7.32
N LYS A 106 -30.27 12.88 7.72
CA LYS A 106 -29.69 14.18 8.11
C LYS A 106 -28.85 14.07 9.40
N ASP A 107 -29.24 13.18 10.32
CA ASP A 107 -28.47 12.94 11.54
C ASP A 107 -27.13 12.26 11.21
N VAL A 108 -27.15 11.31 10.27
CA VAL A 108 -25.94 10.67 9.76
C VAL A 108 -25.05 11.67 9.05
N ASP A 109 -25.60 12.50 8.15
CA ASP A 109 -24.87 13.52 7.43
C ASP A 109 -24.26 14.56 8.39
N ALA A 110 -25.00 14.97 9.43
CA ALA A 110 -24.49 15.88 10.45
C ALA A 110 -23.30 15.28 11.23
N LEU A 111 -23.33 13.97 11.52
CA LEU A 111 -22.19 13.28 12.15
C LEU A 111 -20.98 13.24 11.21
N PHE A 112 -21.18 12.95 9.92
CA PHE A 112 -20.12 13.00 8.92
C PHE A 112 -19.52 14.41 8.75
N ASP A 113 -20.35 15.45 8.77
CA ASP A 113 -19.88 16.83 8.67
C ASP A 113 -19.01 17.22 9.88
N ARG A 114 -19.36 16.75 11.08
CA ARG A 114 -18.49 16.92 12.25
C ARG A 114 -17.13 16.25 12.04
N MET A 115 -17.12 15.01 11.53
CA MET A 115 -15.90 14.25 11.27
C MET A 115 -15.04 14.88 10.15
N ARG A 116 -15.66 15.52 9.16
CA ARG A 116 -14.94 16.29 8.10
C ARG A 116 -14.19 17.48 8.68
N ASN A 117 -14.73 18.10 9.72
CA ASN A 117 -14.15 19.28 10.36
C ASN A 117 -13.04 18.97 11.37
N VAL A 118 -12.81 17.69 11.68
CA VAL A 118 -11.68 17.27 12.53
C VAL A 118 -10.36 17.60 11.82
N GLN A 119 -9.50 18.34 12.52
CA GLN A 119 -8.19 18.72 12.02
C GLN A 119 -7.18 17.61 12.27
N ALA A 120 -6.30 17.37 11.31
CA ALA A 120 -5.12 16.56 11.51
C ALA A 120 -4.10 17.32 12.39
N PRO A 121 -3.15 16.62 13.05
CA PRO A 121 -1.95 17.22 13.59
C PRO A 121 -1.22 18.09 12.55
N ASP A 122 -0.44 19.07 13.01
CA ASP A 122 0.17 20.10 12.15
C ASP A 122 1.08 19.52 11.04
N ASP A 123 1.74 18.42 11.32
CA ASP A 123 2.67 17.73 10.41
C ASP A 123 2.03 16.61 9.59
N GLU A 124 0.75 16.31 9.83
CA GLU A 124 -0.01 15.25 9.17
C GLU A 124 -1.14 15.79 8.29
N THR A 125 -1.65 14.93 7.42
CA THR A 125 -2.88 15.14 6.65
C THR A 125 -3.75 13.90 6.75
N ILE A 126 -5.07 14.10 6.77
CA ILE A 126 -6.04 13.01 6.73
C ILE A 126 -6.26 12.63 5.27
N MET A 127 -5.88 11.41 4.91
CA MET A 127 -6.08 10.85 3.58
C MET A 127 -7.51 10.32 3.42
N ASP A 128 -8.03 9.67 4.47
CA ASP A 128 -9.37 9.09 4.47
C ASP A 128 -9.99 9.07 5.87
N ARG A 129 -11.33 8.98 5.92
CA ARG A 129 -12.16 8.93 7.13
C ARG A 129 -13.15 7.79 7.02
N VAL A 130 -12.85 6.66 7.61
CA VAL A 130 -13.60 5.42 7.47
C VAL A 130 -14.50 5.19 8.68
N PRO A 131 -15.82 5.29 8.54
CA PRO A 131 -16.74 4.96 9.63
C PRO A 131 -16.64 3.49 9.99
N GLN A 132 -16.59 3.17 11.28
CA GLN A 132 -16.40 1.81 11.78
C GLN A 132 -17.74 1.13 12.11
N ASN A 133 -18.52 1.78 12.91
CA ASN A 133 -19.81 1.34 13.39
C ASN A 133 -20.59 2.53 13.92
N TYR A 134 -21.91 2.40 13.96
CA TYR A 134 -22.80 3.37 14.59
C TYR A 134 -23.30 2.81 15.91
N VAL A 135 -23.51 3.69 16.88
CA VAL A 135 -24.07 3.33 18.19
C VAL A 135 -25.19 4.31 18.49
N VAL A 136 -26.35 3.77 18.83
CA VAL A 136 -27.53 4.55 19.23
C VAL A 136 -27.70 4.44 20.75
N ASP A 137 -27.84 5.58 21.43
CA ASP A 137 -28.01 5.71 22.91
C ASP A 137 -26.95 4.92 23.72
N ASP A 138 -25.70 4.85 23.20
CA ASP A 138 -24.53 4.21 23.83
C ASP A 138 -24.65 2.69 24.07
N ASN A 139 -25.71 2.05 23.62
CA ASN A 139 -25.99 0.64 23.91
C ASN A 139 -26.22 -0.24 22.69
N GLN A 140 -26.71 0.34 21.59
CA GLN A 140 -27.07 -0.42 20.40
C GLN A 140 -26.10 -0.15 19.26
N GLU A 141 -25.22 -1.10 19.00
CA GLU A 141 -24.40 -1.10 17.79
C GLU A 141 -25.22 -1.51 16.57
N VAL A 142 -25.20 -0.69 15.53
CA VAL A 142 -25.94 -0.92 14.29
C VAL A 142 -25.06 -0.69 13.07
N LYS A 143 -25.27 -1.46 12.02
CA LYS A 143 -24.58 -1.29 10.72
C LYS A 143 -25.16 -0.10 9.94
N ASN A 144 -26.48 0.04 9.95
CA ASN A 144 -27.21 1.18 9.39
C ASN A 144 -28.08 1.82 10.50
N PRO A 145 -27.80 3.05 10.90
CA PRO A 145 -28.52 3.69 11.99
C PRO A 145 -29.88 4.26 11.57
N VAL A 146 -30.12 4.48 10.27
CA VAL A 146 -31.37 5.10 9.78
C VAL A 146 -32.57 4.21 10.13
N GLY A 147 -33.58 4.80 10.78
CA GLY A 147 -34.76 4.10 11.30
C GLY A 147 -34.63 3.55 12.71
N SER A 148 -33.44 3.60 13.33
CA SER A 148 -33.26 3.23 14.73
C SER A 148 -33.82 4.30 15.66
N PHE A 149 -34.51 3.88 16.73
CA PHE A 149 -35.03 4.82 17.73
C PHE A 149 -33.96 5.13 18.78
N GLY A 150 -33.78 6.40 19.06
CA GLY A 150 -32.85 6.88 20.09
C GLY A 150 -32.66 8.39 20.02
N LYS A 151 -31.96 8.92 21.00
CA LYS A 151 -31.71 10.37 21.18
C LYS A 151 -30.32 10.79 20.75
N LYS A 152 -29.38 9.86 20.72
CA LYS A 152 -27.98 10.10 20.47
C LYS A 152 -27.47 9.11 19.41
N LEU A 153 -26.87 9.62 18.34
CA LEU A 153 -26.17 8.84 17.34
C LEU A 153 -24.67 9.12 17.46
N SER A 154 -23.89 8.11 17.75
CA SER A 154 -22.42 8.17 17.80
C SER A 154 -21.78 7.21 16.80
N SER A 155 -20.56 7.52 16.38
CA SER A 155 -19.75 6.62 15.57
C SER A 155 -18.27 6.79 15.88
N THR A 156 -17.54 5.71 15.77
CA THR A 156 -16.08 5.74 15.71
C THR A 156 -15.65 5.77 14.25
N PHE A 157 -14.68 6.60 13.93
CA PHE A 157 -14.05 6.67 12.62
C PHE A 157 -12.57 6.29 12.75
N ASN A 158 -12.07 5.54 11.79
CA ASN A 158 -10.64 5.41 11.55
C ASN A 158 -10.21 6.50 10.58
N PHE A 159 -9.33 7.37 11.02
CA PHE A 159 -8.66 8.34 10.16
C PHE A 159 -7.37 7.72 9.66
N ILE A 160 -7.22 7.69 8.35
CA ILE A 160 -5.97 7.32 7.72
C ILE A 160 -5.14 8.58 7.57
N LEU A 161 -4.05 8.65 8.31
CA LEU A 161 -3.19 9.82 8.42
C LEU A 161 -1.86 9.55 7.70
N CYS A 162 -1.31 10.58 7.11
CA CYS A 162 0.01 10.54 6.49
C CYS A 162 0.79 11.80 6.87
N LEU A 163 2.10 11.66 7.14
CA LEU A 163 2.97 12.82 7.27
C LEU A 163 2.98 13.65 5.98
N LYS A 164 2.93 14.98 6.10
CA LYS A 164 2.91 15.89 4.95
C LYS A 164 4.17 15.81 4.11
N THR A 165 5.34 15.67 4.74
CA THR A 165 6.63 15.68 4.01
C THR A 165 6.78 14.53 3.01
N PRO A 166 6.53 13.24 3.34
CA PRO A 166 6.55 12.17 2.34
C PRO A 166 5.56 12.39 1.20
N MET A 167 4.34 12.83 1.51
CA MET A 167 3.32 13.14 0.50
C MET A 167 3.76 14.26 -0.44
N GLN A 168 4.33 15.33 0.09
CA GLN A 168 4.86 16.45 -0.70
C GLN A 168 6.02 16.00 -1.59
N ARG A 169 6.90 15.12 -1.12
CA ARG A 169 8.01 14.56 -1.94
C ARG A 169 7.48 13.74 -3.12
N LEU A 170 6.43 12.94 -2.92
CA LEU A 170 5.76 12.20 -3.99
C LEU A 170 5.14 13.15 -5.01
N ASP A 171 4.37 14.14 -4.56
CA ASP A 171 3.77 15.18 -5.43
C ASP A 171 4.85 15.95 -6.23
N MET A 172 5.96 16.32 -5.59
CA MET A 172 7.10 16.96 -6.26
C MET A 172 7.74 16.06 -7.32
N ALA A 173 7.87 14.74 -7.05
CA ALA A 173 8.43 13.80 -8.01
C ALA A 173 7.54 13.67 -9.26
N LEU A 174 6.21 13.60 -9.08
CA LEU A 174 5.22 13.58 -10.16
C LEU A 174 5.19 14.91 -10.94
N LYS A 175 5.18 16.04 -10.25
CA LYS A 175 5.20 17.37 -10.89
C LYS A 175 6.43 17.62 -11.76
N ARG A 176 7.60 17.10 -11.39
CA ARG A 176 8.84 17.19 -12.19
C ARG A 176 8.74 16.47 -13.54
N VAL A 177 7.82 15.52 -13.67
CA VAL A 177 7.56 14.83 -14.94
C VAL A 177 6.30 15.34 -15.65
N GLY A 178 5.69 16.41 -15.12
CA GLY A 178 4.52 17.03 -15.72
C GLY A 178 3.20 16.35 -15.37
N ILE A 179 3.18 15.52 -14.32
CA ILE A 179 1.98 14.80 -13.88
C ILE A 179 1.40 15.48 -12.65
N LYS A 180 0.10 15.78 -12.72
CA LYS A 180 -0.69 16.26 -11.59
C LYS A 180 -1.17 15.05 -10.77
N MET A 181 -0.89 15.02 -9.48
CA MET A 181 -1.47 14.05 -8.58
C MET A 181 -2.94 14.40 -8.31
N LEU A 182 -3.87 13.51 -8.70
CA LEU A 182 -5.31 13.69 -8.50
C LEU A 182 -5.72 13.36 -7.08
N SER A 183 -5.24 12.23 -6.59
CA SER A 183 -5.46 11.75 -5.22
C SER A 183 -4.36 10.79 -4.84
N VAL A 184 -4.22 10.54 -3.54
CA VAL A 184 -3.29 9.56 -2.99
C VAL A 184 -4.03 8.63 -2.04
N THR A 185 -3.69 7.34 -2.06
CA THR A 185 -4.22 6.33 -1.14
C THR A 185 -3.10 5.52 -0.50
N SER A 186 -3.39 4.87 0.62
CA SER A 186 -2.46 3.90 1.22
C SER A 186 -2.38 2.64 0.36
N ASN A 187 -1.17 2.16 0.07
CA ASN A 187 -0.97 0.92 -0.66
C ASN A 187 -1.59 -0.28 0.06
N ALA A 188 -1.57 -0.31 1.40
CA ALA A 188 -2.25 -1.35 2.17
C ALA A 188 -3.73 -1.47 1.80
N ILE A 189 -4.44 -0.33 1.67
CA ILE A 189 -5.85 -0.31 1.27
C ILE A 189 -5.99 -0.66 -0.21
N ALA A 190 -5.15 -0.09 -1.08
CA ALA A 190 -5.21 -0.34 -2.52
C ALA A 190 -5.01 -1.82 -2.87
N THR A 191 -4.00 -2.47 -2.24
CA THR A 191 -3.76 -3.91 -2.40
C THR A 191 -4.95 -4.72 -1.90
N ALA A 192 -5.50 -4.40 -0.72
CA ALA A 192 -6.66 -5.09 -0.16
C ALA A 192 -7.90 -4.97 -1.06
N GLU A 193 -8.15 -3.77 -1.62
CA GLU A 193 -9.27 -3.58 -2.56
C GLU A 193 -9.10 -4.37 -3.87
N ALA A 194 -7.86 -4.56 -4.30
CA ALA A 194 -7.56 -5.28 -5.54
C ALA A 194 -7.65 -6.81 -5.40
N VAL A 195 -7.32 -7.37 -4.23
CA VAL A 195 -7.16 -8.84 -4.08
C VAL A 195 -8.25 -9.52 -3.26
N LEU A 196 -8.92 -8.78 -2.35
CA LEU A 196 -9.92 -9.38 -1.45
C LEU A 196 -11.29 -9.50 -2.10
N LEU A 197 -11.94 -10.64 -1.84
CA LEU A 197 -13.34 -10.85 -2.17
C LEU A 197 -14.26 -10.18 -1.12
N PRO A 198 -15.50 -9.79 -1.51
CA PRO A 198 -16.45 -9.19 -0.57
C PRO A 198 -16.74 -10.08 0.66
N ASP A 199 -16.85 -11.38 0.48
CA ASP A 199 -17.14 -12.32 1.58
C ASP A 199 -15.97 -12.38 2.58
N GLU A 200 -14.72 -12.34 2.11
CA GLU A 200 -13.54 -12.28 2.98
C GLU A 200 -13.51 -10.99 3.81
N LYS A 201 -13.85 -9.85 3.20
CA LYS A 201 -13.95 -8.56 3.90
C LYS A 201 -15.08 -8.56 4.95
N GLU A 202 -16.18 -9.25 4.69
CA GLU A 202 -17.30 -9.37 5.66
C GLU A 202 -16.91 -10.25 6.85
N GLU A 203 -16.33 -11.44 6.61
CA GLU A 203 -16.02 -12.42 7.64
C GLU A 203 -14.81 -12.03 8.50
N GLY A 204 -13.88 -11.32 7.92
CA GLY A 204 -12.64 -10.86 8.57
C GLY A 204 -11.40 -11.45 7.95
N VAL A 205 -10.50 -10.58 7.49
CA VAL A 205 -9.29 -10.96 6.79
C VAL A 205 -8.18 -9.94 7.03
N ALA A 206 -6.94 -10.42 7.07
CA ALA A 206 -5.75 -9.57 6.99
C ALA A 206 -5.04 -9.82 5.66
N VAL A 207 -4.70 -8.74 4.96
CA VAL A 207 -3.80 -8.77 3.81
C VAL A 207 -2.43 -8.32 4.25
N VAL A 208 -1.42 -9.07 3.85
CA VAL A 208 -0.01 -8.75 4.09
C VAL A 208 0.67 -8.65 2.73
N ASP A 209 1.10 -7.46 2.38
CA ASP A 209 1.82 -7.15 1.14
C ASP A 209 3.29 -6.95 1.44
N ILE A 210 4.12 -7.96 1.14
CA ILE A 210 5.56 -7.94 1.38
C ILE A 210 6.26 -7.36 0.15
N GLY A 211 6.46 -6.04 0.17
CA GLY A 211 7.16 -5.32 -0.88
C GLY A 211 8.69 -5.41 -0.79
N GLY A 212 9.38 -4.58 -1.58
CA GLY A 212 10.84 -4.49 -1.55
C GLY A 212 11.37 -3.93 -0.24
N GLY A 213 10.91 -2.77 0.18
CA GLY A 213 11.43 -2.05 1.34
C GLY A 213 10.47 -1.95 2.52
N VAL A 214 9.21 -2.27 2.33
CA VAL A 214 8.15 -2.23 3.35
C VAL A 214 7.30 -3.49 3.27
N THR A 215 6.58 -3.76 4.35
CA THR A 215 5.48 -4.74 4.40
C THR A 215 4.24 -4.00 4.88
N ASP A 216 3.23 -3.97 4.04
CA ASP A 216 1.94 -3.33 4.33
C ASP A 216 0.94 -4.35 4.85
N VAL A 217 0.18 -3.95 5.86
CA VAL A 217 -0.87 -4.78 6.46
C VAL A 217 -2.18 -4.01 6.44
N ALA A 218 -3.25 -4.66 5.97
CA ALA A 218 -4.61 -4.15 6.08
C ALA A 218 -5.53 -5.22 6.67
N VAL A 219 -6.31 -4.84 7.67
CA VAL A 219 -7.27 -5.73 8.35
C VAL A 219 -8.67 -5.26 8.04
N TYR A 220 -9.50 -6.15 7.50
CA TYR A 220 -10.92 -5.92 7.23
C TYR A 220 -11.80 -6.78 8.11
N TYR A 221 -12.95 -6.26 8.48
CA TYR A 221 -14.02 -6.98 9.15
C TYR A 221 -15.36 -6.26 8.92
N ARG A 222 -16.40 -7.00 8.56
CA ARG A 222 -17.73 -6.47 8.21
C ARG A 222 -17.67 -5.44 7.07
N ASN A 223 -16.88 -5.73 6.04
CA ASN A 223 -16.63 -4.89 4.87
C ASN A 223 -15.98 -3.52 5.17
N VAL A 224 -15.37 -3.36 6.34
CA VAL A 224 -14.74 -2.09 6.75
C VAL A 224 -13.28 -2.33 7.10
N VAL A 225 -12.40 -1.46 6.61
CA VAL A 225 -11.00 -1.46 7.04
C VAL A 225 -10.93 -1.07 8.51
N ARG A 226 -10.43 -2.00 9.34
CA ARG A 226 -10.31 -1.85 10.78
C ARG A 226 -8.96 -1.33 11.22
N TYR A 227 -7.94 -1.67 10.46
CA TYR A 227 -6.57 -1.30 10.79
C TYR A 227 -5.70 -1.33 9.54
N ILE A 228 -4.73 -0.42 9.46
CA ILE A 228 -3.61 -0.51 8.53
C ILE A 228 -2.31 -0.24 9.29
N ALA A 229 -1.25 -0.89 8.85
CA ALA A 229 0.11 -0.63 9.32
C ALA A 229 1.10 -0.85 8.19
N THR A 230 2.25 -0.19 8.29
CA THR A 230 3.39 -0.45 7.42
C THR A 230 4.62 -0.72 8.27
N ILE A 231 5.22 -1.88 8.05
CA ILE A 231 6.48 -2.30 8.66
C ILE A 231 7.59 -1.81 7.73
N PRO A 232 8.58 -1.02 8.18
CA PRO A 232 9.67 -0.50 7.34
C PRO A 232 10.73 -1.57 7.04
N MET A 233 10.28 -2.75 6.67
CA MET A 233 11.08 -3.90 6.29
C MET A 233 10.37 -4.68 5.17
N GLY A 234 11.13 -5.15 4.18
CA GLY A 234 10.65 -5.95 3.08
C GLY A 234 11.75 -6.82 2.49
N ALA A 235 11.55 -7.36 1.31
CA ALA A 235 12.43 -8.36 0.69
C ALA A 235 13.87 -7.89 0.41
N THR A 236 14.13 -6.58 0.36
CA THR A 236 15.51 -6.04 0.26
C THR A 236 16.33 -6.26 1.53
N ALA A 237 15.68 -6.47 2.68
CA ALA A 237 16.38 -6.88 3.90
C ALA A 237 17.01 -8.28 3.72
N ILE A 238 16.30 -9.21 3.08
CA ILE A 238 16.83 -10.53 2.71
C ILE A 238 18.06 -10.37 1.81
N ASN A 239 18.02 -9.45 0.85
CA ASN A 239 19.17 -9.20 -0.03
C ASN A 239 20.40 -8.72 0.75
N ARG A 240 20.20 -7.86 1.74
CA ARG A 240 21.29 -7.40 2.62
C ARG A 240 21.93 -8.56 3.39
N ASP A 241 21.10 -9.48 3.88
CA ASP A 241 21.59 -10.65 4.63
C ASP A 241 22.33 -11.64 3.71
N ILE A 242 21.84 -11.88 2.50
CA ILE A 242 22.55 -12.71 1.51
C ILE A 242 23.94 -12.12 1.17
N ARG A 243 24.07 -10.78 1.14
CA ARG A 243 25.38 -10.13 0.92
C ARG A 243 26.41 -10.45 1.99
N THR A 244 25.99 -10.75 3.24
CA THR A 244 26.90 -11.17 4.31
C THR A 244 27.59 -12.50 3.98
N MET A 245 27.01 -13.30 3.10
CA MET A 245 27.63 -14.51 2.55
C MET A 245 28.72 -14.23 1.51
N SER A 246 29.17 -12.98 1.37
CA SER A 246 30.16 -12.51 0.36
C SER A 246 29.67 -12.67 -1.09
N VAL A 247 28.36 -12.55 -1.31
CA VAL A 247 27.76 -12.52 -2.64
C VAL A 247 27.80 -11.09 -3.18
N PRO A 248 28.34 -10.89 -4.39
CA PRO A 248 28.29 -9.56 -5.04
C PRO A 248 26.85 -9.10 -5.29
N GLU A 249 26.57 -7.83 -5.04
CA GLU A 249 25.23 -7.24 -5.10
C GLU A 249 24.47 -7.58 -6.39
N LYS A 250 25.14 -7.51 -7.54
CA LYS A 250 24.57 -7.83 -8.86
C LYS A 250 24.03 -9.26 -9.01
N HIS A 251 24.40 -10.19 -8.10
CA HIS A 251 23.97 -11.59 -8.13
C HIS A 251 22.94 -11.93 -7.05
N VAL A 252 22.77 -11.08 -6.04
CA VAL A 252 21.94 -11.35 -4.85
C VAL A 252 20.49 -11.61 -5.23
N GLU A 253 19.86 -10.73 -5.99
CA GLU A 253 18.45 -10.87 -6.34
C GLU A 253 18.21 -12.11 -7.20
N SER A 254 19.06 -12.35 -8.20
CA SER A 254 18.98 -13.54 -9.04
C SER A 254 19.21 -14.83 -8.26
N LEU A 255 20.09 -14.80 -7.24
CA LEU A 255 20.34 -15.92 -6.36
C LEU A 255 19.11 -16.22 -5.49
N LYS A 256 18.56 -15.19 -4.86
CA LYS A 256 17.32 -15.29 -4.07
C LYS A 256 16.16 -15.86 -4.87
N GLN A 257 15.90 -15.32 -6.06
CA GLN A 257 14.79 -15.75 -6.91
C GLN A 257 14.92 -17.19 -7.44
N LYS A 258 16.14 -17.61 -7.81
CA LYS A 258 16.35 -18.92 -8.42
C LYS A 258 16.51 -20.05 -7.43
N TYR A 259 17.08 -19.76 -6.27
CA TYR A 259 17.54 -20.79 -5.34
C TYR A 259 17.10 -20.55 -3.89
N GLY A 260 16.42 -19.42 -3.61
CA GLY A 260 15.97 -19.09 -2.28
C GLY A 260 14.83 -19.99 -1.80
N SER A 261 14.82 -20.26 -0.52
CA SER A 261 13.70 -20.89 0.19
C SER A 261 13.56 -20.19 1.55
N ALA A 262 12.33 -19.88 1.94
CA ALA A 262 12.02 -19.36 3.27
C ALA A 262 11.89 -20.47 4.32
N VAL A 263 11.99 -21.75 3.91
CA VAL A 263 12.01 -22.92 4.79
C VAL A 263 13.30 -23.68 4.52
N ALA A 264 14.26 -23.56 5.43
CA ALA A 264 15.60 -24.13 5.23
C ALA A 264 15.57 -25.66 5.08
N GLU A 265 14.67 -26.33 5.77
CA GLU A 265 14.52 -27.79 5.73
C GLU A 265 14.12 -28.32 4.35
N LEU A 266 13.45 -27.51 3.54
CA LEU A 266 13.08 -27.86 2.16
C LEU A 266 14.22 -27.69 1.16
N ALA A 267 15.30 -27.00 1.54
CA ALA A 267 16.47 -26.83 0.68
C ALA A 267 17.37 -28.08 0.71
N PRO A 268 17.94 -28.51 -0.44
CA PRO A 268 18.87 -29.63 -0.48
C PRO A 268 20.09 -29.43 0.44
N GLU A 269 20.46 -30.47 1.20
CA GLU A 269 21.51 -30.38 2.22
C GLU A 269 22.93 -30.30 1.65
N ASP A 270 23.15 -30.94 0.51
CA ASP A 270 24.48 -31.16 -0.09
C ASP A 270 24.67 -30.40 -1.41
N LYS A 271 23.65 -29.70 -1.88
CA LYS A 271 23.70 -29.00 -3.17
C LYS A 271 24.43 -27.65 -3.04
N LEU A 272 25.53 -27.56 -3.80
CA LEU A 272 26.32 -26.34 -3.94
C LEU A 272 25.94 -25.60 -5.24
N ILE A 273 25.94 -24.27 -5.17
CA ILE A 273 25.83 -23.39 -6.32
C ILE A 273 27.06 -22.50 -6.40
N ARG A 274 27.60 -22.36 -7.60
CA ARG A 274 28.74 -21.49 -7.83
C ARG A 274 28.30 -20.08 -8.17
N VAL A 275 28.70 -19.13 -7.35
CA VAL A 275 28.44 -17.72 -7.56
C VAL A 275 29.76 -17.05 -7.98
N ASN A 276 29.72 -16.38 -9.13
CA ASN A 276 30.88 -15.64 -9.63
C ASN A 276 31.12 -14.40 -8.77
N GLY A 277 32.38 -14.20 -8.35
CA GLY A 277 32.83 -12.98 -7.69
C GLY A 277 33.00 -11.81 -8.68
N ARG A 278 33.77 -10.81 -8.29
CA ARG A 278 34.16 -9.69 -9.19
C ARG A 278 35.05 -10.20 -10.33
N THR A 279 35.86 -11.20 -10.02
CA THR A 279 36.70 -11.92 -10.98
C THR A 279 36.40 -13.42 -10.92
N ALA A 280 36.77 -14.17 -11.98
CA ALA A 280 36.59 -15.62 -12.01
C ALA A 280 37.36 -16.35 -10.89
N ARG A 281 38.42 -15.71 -10.35
CA ARG A 281 39.21 -16.26 -9.23
C ARG A 281 38.55 -16.12 -7.87
N GLU A 282 37.53 -15.26 -7.78
CA GLU A 282 36.76 -15.00 -6.55
C GLU A 282 35.41 -15.76 -6.54
N ALA A 283 35.25 -16.73 -7.45
CA ALA A 283 34.05 -17.55 -7.46
C ALA A 283 33.94 -18.35 -6.14
N LYS A 284 32.75 -18.39 -5.56
CA LYS A 284 32.47 -19.04 -4.30
C LYS A 284 31.37 -20.07 -4.46
N ASP A 285 31.52 -21.19 -3.83
CA ASP A 285 30.47 -22.20 -3.73
C ASP A 285 29.61 -21.92 -2.49
N ILE A 286 28.31 -21.84 -2.65
CA ILE A 286 27.32 -21.59 -1.59
C ILE A 286 26.44 -22.81 -1.45
N LEU A 287 26.34 -23.33 -0.24
CA LEU A 287 25.43 -24.42 0.09
C LEU A 287 24.00 -23.89 0.11
N LEU A 288 23.07 -24.52 -0.61
CA LEU A 288 21.68 -24.08 -0.70
C LEU A 288 20.98 -24.05 0.66
N ARG A 289 21.29 -25.00 1.53
CA ARG A 289 20.77 -25.02 2.90
C ARG A 289 21.18 -23.76 3.69
N ASN A 290 22.42 -23.31 3.54
CA ASN A 290 22.90 -22.10 4.23
C ASN A 290 22.21 -20.83 3.66
N LEU A 291 22.03 -20.76 2.34
CA LEU A 291 21.27 -19.69 1.72
C LEU A 291 19.83 -19.64 2.25
N ALA A 292 19.17 -20.79 2.31
CA ALA A 292 17.81 -20.92 2.83
C ALA A 292 17.72 -20.53 4.31
N THR A 293 18.71 -20.92 5.13
CA THR A 293 18.77 -20.53 6.56
C THR A 293 18.82 -19.01 6.73
N VAL A 294 19.64 -18.32 5.92
CA VAL A 294 19.73 -16.85 5.95
C VAL A 294 18.41 -16.21 5.52
N ILE A 295 17.78 -16.73 4.47
CA ILE A 295 16.48 -16.22 3.98
C ILE A 295 15.39 -16.48 5.01
N GLN A 296 15.33 -17.68 5.59
CA GLN A 296 14.34 -18.06 6.61
C GLN A 296 14.41 -17.13 7.82
N ALA A 297 15.60 -16.85 8.33
CA ALA A 297 15.75 -15.96 9.48
C ALA A 297 15.09 -14.60 9.23
N ARG A 298 15.35 -13.98 8.08
CA ARG A 298 14.73 -12.70 7.74
C ARG A 298 13.24 -12.80 7.44
N ALA A 299 12.80 -13.87 6.79
CA ALA A 299 11.38 -14.11 6.55
C ALA A 299 10.61 -14.29 7.86
N THR A 300 11.22 -14.97 8.84
CA THR A 300 10.67 -15.10 10.20
C THR A 300 10.56 -13.75 10.88
N ASP A 301 11.60 -12.91 10.85
CA ASP A 301 11.53 -11.56 11.42
C ASP A 301 10.36 -10.74 10.82
N ILE A 302 10.19 -10.77 9.48
CA ILE A 302 9.07 -10.07 8.82
C ILE A 302 7.72 -10.62 9.32
N ALA A 303 7.59 -11.95 9.43
CA ALA A 303 6.34 -12.58 9.90
C ALA A 303 6.05 -12.23 11.37
N GLU A 304 7.07 -12.21 12.24
CA GLU A 304 6.93 -11.84 13.65
C GLU A 304 6.50 -10.37 13.83
N PHE A 305 6.91 -9.47 12.95
CA PHE A 305 6.44 -8.07 12.98
C PHE A 305 4.99 -7.91 12.51
N VAL A 306 4.45 -8.86 11.76
CA VAL A 306 3.06 -8.84 11.29
C VAL A 306 2.10 -9.36 12.37
N LEU A 307 2.57 -10.25 13.25
CA LEU A 307 1.76 -10.87 14.32
C LEU A 307 1.64 -9.97 15.56
#